data_2af80b3e741bd538397d5b8ba179a900
#
_entry.id   2af80b3e741bd538397d5b8ba179a900
#
_cell.length_a   1.000
_cell.length_b   1.000
_cell.length_c   1.000
_cell.angle_alpha   90.00
_cell.angle_beta   90.00
_cell.angle_gamma   90.00
#
_symmetry.space_group_name_H-M   'P 1'
#
loop_
_entity.id
_entity.type
_entity.pdbx_description
1 polymer ?
#
loop_
_entity_poly.entity_id
_entity_poly.type
_entity_poly.pdbx_seq_one_letter_code
_entity_poly.pdbx_strand_id
1 'polypeptide(L)'
;MTPVELSDRLWHFAARIAKVVDALPETRSGRHVAGQLIRCGTAAPPNYDEGRVAESRADFAHKVNVALKELVETEGWLKFIVIAELLPEKKIVALCDECSQLCRILNASVGTAKGRRSPTMPDAKCSIPNAQ
;
A
#
# COMPACT_ATOMS: atom_id res chain seq x y z
N MET A 1 17.31 -2.75 -5.70
CA MET A 1 16.06 -2.59 -6.47
C MET A 1 16.10 -1.27 -7.21
N THR A 2 15.87 -1.30 -8.51
CA THR A 2 15.83 -0.09 -9.34
C THR A 2 14.48 0.60 -9.22
N PRO A 3 14.39 1.91 -9.57
CA PRO A 3 13.09 2.58 -9.61
C PRO A 3 12.09 1.92 -10.57
N VAL A 4 12.55 1.36 -11.68
CA VAL A 4 11.69 0.63 -12.63
C VAL A 4 11.13 -0.63 -11.97
N GLU A 5 11.97 -1.39 -11.27
CA GLU A 5 11.54 -2.58 -10.55
C GLU A 5 10.54 -2.26 -9.44
N LEU A 6 10.75 -1.16 -8.73
CA LEU A 6 9.82 -0.72 -7.68
C LEU A 6 8.47 -0.29 -8.27
N SER A 7 8.49 0.48 -9.36
CA SER A 7 7.26 0.85 -10.08
C SER A 7 6.48 -0.39 -10.48
N ASP A 8 7.15 -1.34 -11.10
CA ASP A 8 6.55 -2.59 -11.55
C ASP A 8 5.92 -3.37 -10.38
N ARG A 9 6.65 -3.46 -9.27
CA ARG A 9 6.17 -4.11 -8.05
C ARG A 9 4.93 -3.44 -7.49
N LEU A 10 4.87 -2.11 -7.52
CA LEU A 10 3.70 -1.34 -7.09
C LEU A 10 2.49 -1.61 -8.00
N TRP A 11 2.68 -1.67 -9.31
CA TRP A 11 1.59 -1.98 -10.25
C TRP A 11 1.08 -3.41 -10.06
N HIS A 12 1.96 -4.38 -9.81
CA HIS A 12 1.54 -5.76 -9.51
C HIS A 12 0.75 -5.82 -8.19
N PHE A 13 1.18 -5.07 -7.19
CA PHE A 13 0.42 -4.94 -5.94
C PHE A 13 -0.99 -4.39 -6.20
N ALA A 14 -1.10 -3.31 -6.97
CA ALA A 14 -2.40 -2.71 -7.31
C ALA A 14 -3.31 -3.72 -8.02
N ALA A 15 -2.77 -4.52 -8.93
CA ALA A 15 -3.54 -5.56 -9.61
C ALA A 15 -4.04 -6.64 -8.64
N ARG A 16 -3.22 -6.99 -7.64
CA ARG A 16 -3.64 -7.93 -6.59
C ARG A 16 -4.75 -7.33 -5.71
N ILE A 17 -4.68 -6.04 -5.42
CA ILE A 17 -5.76 -5.33 -4.70
C ILE A 17 -7.06 -5.40 -5.49
N ALA A 18 -7.01 -5.18 -6.80
CA ALA A 18 -8.20 -5.25 -7.66
C ALA A 18 -8.89 -6.63 -7.56
N LYS A 19 -8.11 -7.71 -7.48
CA LYS A 19 -8.65 -9.06 -7.30
C LYS A 19 -9.34 -9.22 -5.94
N VAL A 20 -8.77 -8.66 -4.89
CA VAL A 20 -9.40 -8.66 -3.56
C VAL A 20 -10.73 -7.91 -3.61
N VAL A 21 -10.74 -6.73 -4.23
CA VAL A 21 -11.94 -5.91 -4.39
C VAL A 21 -13.05 -6.71 -5.07
N ASP A 22 -12.73 -7.39 -6.16
CA ASP A 22 -13.70 -8.18 -6.92
C ASP A 22 -14.22 -9.40 -6.13
N ALA A 23 -13.46 -9.88 -5.16
CA ALA A 23 -13.83 -11.01 -4.31
C ALA A 23 -14.67 -10.60 -3.08
N LEU A 24 -14.77 -9.32 -2.76
CA LEU A 24 -15.54 -8.84 -1.62
C LEU A 24 -17.04 -9.10 -1.83
N PRO A 25 -17.78 -9.37 -0.73
CA PRO A 25 -19.21 -9.68 -0.86
C PRO A 25 -20.03 -8.47 -1.28
N GLU A 26 -21.14 -8.73 -1.99
CA GLU A 26 -22.10 -7.72 -2.43
C GLU A 26 -23.04 -7.31 -1.28
N THR A 27 -22.45 -6.96 -0.14
CA THR A 27 -23.14 -6.42 1.03
C THR A 27 -22.84 -4.93 1.12
N ARG A 28 -23.55 -4.22 2.01
CA ARG A 28 -23.28 -2.79 2.22
C ARG A 28 -21.84 -2.56 2.65
N SER A 29 -21.34 -3.33 3.62
CA SER A 29 -19.97 -3.18 4.09
C SER A 29 -18.96 -3.63 3.04
N GLY A 30 -19.23 -4.72 2.35
CA GLY A 30 -18.36 -5.19 1.26
C GLY A 30 -18.22 -4.17 0.14
N ARG A 31 -19.30 -3.57 -0.29
CA ARG A 31 -19.29 -2.52 -1.32
C ARG A 31 -18.56 -1.26 -0.86
N HIS A 32 -18.77 -0.85 0.40
CA HIS A 32 -18.07 0.31 0.94
C HIS A 32 -16.55 0.10 0.96
N VAL A 33 -16.12 -1.04 1.49
CA VAL A 33 -14.69 -1.39 1.55
C VAL A 33 -14.12 -1.52 0.14
N ALA A 34 -14.86 -2.13 -0.79
CA ALA A 34 -14.43 -2.27 -2.18
C ALA A 34 -14.10 -0.91 -2.80
N GLY A 35 -14.97 0.09 -2.61
CA GLY A 35 -14.75 1.44 -3.13
C GLY A 35 -13.54 2.13 -2.51
N GLN A 36 -13.34 2.02 -1.20
CA GLN A 36 -12.19 2.59 -0.51
C GLN A 36 -10.90 1.90 -0.89
N LEU A 37 -10.92 0.58 -0.95
CA LEU A 37 -9.73 -0.22 -1.24
C LEU A 37 -9.25 -0.05 -2.68
N ILE A 38 -10.17 -0.04 -3.66
CA ILE A 38 -9.77 0.16 -5.05
C ILE A 38 -9.13 1.53 -5.25
N ARG A 39 -9.66 2.56 -4.59
CA ARG A 39 -9.13 3.92 -4.65
C ARG A 39 -7.71 3.99 -4.06
N CYS A 40 -7.55 3.64 -2.79
CA CYS A 40 -6.25 3.78 -2.12
C CYS A 40 -5.24 2.72 -2.58
N GLY A 41 -5.69 1.49 -2.82
CA GLY A 41 -4.81 0.38 -3.20
C GLY A 41 -4.23 0.49 -4.59
N THR A 42 -4.81 1.33 -5.45
CA THR A 42 -4.31 1.58 -6.81
C THR A 42 -3.70 2.97 -6.96
N ALA A 43 -3.62 3.76 -5.90
CA ALA A 43 -3.11 5.13 -5.95
C ALA A 43 -1.58 5.22 -5.85
N ALA A 44 -0.92 4.27 -5.22
CA ALA A 44 0.52 4.32 -5.01
C ALA A 44 1.33 4.26 -6.32
N PRO A 45 1.05 3.35 -7.27
CA PRO A 45 1.82 3.29 -8.51
C PRO A 45 1.85 4.61 -9.29
N PRO A 46 0.69 5.23 -9.62
CA PRO A 46 0.72 6.48 -10.38
C PRO A 46 1.42 7.62 -9.62
N ASN A 47 1.25 7.73 -8.31
CA ASN A 47 1.94 8.74 -7.52
C ASN A 47 3.46 8.53 -7.51
N TYR A 48 3.90 7.29 -7.38
CA TYR A 48 5.33 6.97 -7.46
C TYR A 48 5.90 7.32 -8.83
N ASP A 49 5.20 6.94 -9.90
CA ASP A 49 5.64 7.21 -11.28
C ASP A 49 5.71 8.72 -11.57
N GLU A 50 4.73 9.49 -11.09
CA GLU A 50 4.77 10.95 -11.17
C GLU A 50 5.97 11.50 -10.41
N GLY A 51 6.30 10.93 -9.25
CA GLY A 51 7.48 11.31 -8.47
C GLY A 51 8.79 11.07 -9.24
N ARG A 52 8.87 9.97 -9.98
CA ARG A 52 10.07 9.62 -10.76
C ARG A 52 10.39 10.65 -11.85
N VAL A 53 9.41 11.33 -12.37
CA VAL A 53 9.58 12.38 -13.41
C VAL A 53 9.42 13.79 -12.84
N ALA A 54 9.44 13.93 -11.52
CA ALA A 54 9.30 15.21 -10.85
C ALA A 54 10.52 16.10 -11.11
N GLU A 55 10.31 17.43 -11.09
CA GLU A 55 11.31 18.42 -11.42
C GLU A 55 12.35 18.62 -10.32
N SER A 56 12.06 18.23 -9.08
CA SER A 56 12.95 18.44 -7.94
C SER A 56 12.88 17.27 -6.95
N ARG A 57 13.88 17.21 -6.07
CA ARG A 57 13.91 16.23 -4.98
C ARG A 57 12.73 16.44 -4.02
N ALA A 58 12.33 17.69 -3.79
CA ALA A 58 11.20 18.02 -2.93
C ALA A 58 9.89 17.49 -3.53
N ASP A 59 9.70 17.67 -4.83
CA ASP A 59 8.53 17.15 -5.54
C ASP A 59 8.50 15.63 -5.54
N PHE A 60 9.65 15.00 -5.77
CA PHE A 60 9.77 13.55 -5.65
C PHE A 60 9.36 13.05 -4.26
N ALA A 61 9.95 13.65 -3.22
CA ALA A 61 9.65 13.29 -1.83
C ALA A 61 8.17 13.47 -1.51
N HIS A 62 7.56 14.56 -2.00
CA HIS A 62 6.14 14.81 -1.81
C HIS A 62 5.27 13.71 -2.45
N LYS A 63 5.53 13.37 -3.72
CA LYS A 63 4.76 12.36 -4.44
C LYS A 63 4.93 10.97 -3.84
N VAL A 64 6.14 10.60 -3.45
CA VAL A 64 6.40 9.33 -2.80
C VAL A 64 5.69 9.27 -1.43
N ASN A 65 5.65 10.40 -0.73
CA ASN A 65 4.95 10.48 0.55
C ASN A 65 3.44 10.31 0.39
N VAL A 66 2.86 10.87 -0.68
CA VAL A 66 1.44 10.62 -1.03
C VAL A 66 1.21 9.13 -1.28
N ALA A 67 2.07 8.50 -2.07
CA ALA A 67 1.99 7.05 -2.33
C ALA A 67 2.05 6.25 -1.03
N LEU A 68 2.97 6.62 -0.12
CA LEU A 68 3.11 5.97 1.17
C LEU A 68 1.84 6.07 2.02
N LYS A 69 1.24 7.25 2.08
CA LYS A 69 -0.02 7.47 2.81
C LYS A 69 -1.16 6.61 2.27
N GLU A 70 -1.25 6.47 0.96
CA GLU A 70 -2.25 5.62 0.31
C GLU A 70 -2.04 4.14 0.63
N LEU A 71 -0.79 3.69 0.72
CA LEU A 71 -0.47 2.32 1.13
C LEU A 71 -0.82 2.08 2.60
N VAL A 72 -0.60 3.06 3.47
CA VAL A 72 -0.97 2.95 4.89
C VAL A 72 -2.49 2.80 5.04
N GLU A 73 -3.26 3.58 4.28
CA GLU A 73 -4.73 3.43 4.26
C GLU A 73 -5.11 2.04 3.73
N THR A 74 -4.45 1.57 2.69
CA THR A 74 -4.68 0.23 2.11
C THR A 74 -4.46 -0.87 3.14
N GLU A 75 -3.38 -0.78 3.90
CA GLU A 75 -3.09 -1.72 4.99
C GLU A 75 -4.23 -1.74 6.02
N GLY A 76 -4.75 -0.59 6.37
CA GLY A 76 -5.89 -0.47 7.29
C GLY A 76 -7.13 -1.19 6.77
N TRP A 77 -7.47 -1.01 5.49
CA TRP A 77 -8.62 -1.70 4.90
C TRP A 77 -8.42 -3.21 4.79
N LEU A 78 -7.19 -3.67 4.51
CA LEU A 78 -6.89 -5.10 4.50
C LEU A 78 -7.09 -5.71 5.89
N LYS A 79 -6.67 -5.03 6.94
CA LYS A 79 -6.93 -5.45 8.32
C LYS A 79 -8.43 -5.48 8.63
N PHE A 80 -9.15 -4.46 8.19
CA PHE A 80 -10.60 -4.39 8.39
C PHE A 80 -11.31 -5.59 7.77
N ILE A 81 -10.91 -5.98 6.55
CA ILE A 81 -11.49 -7.14 5.85
C ILE A 81 -11.37 -8.40 6.70
N VAL A 82 -10.23 -8.61 7.33
CA VAL A 82 -10.00 -9.78 8.20
C VAL A 82 -10.82 -9.67 9.49
N ILE A 83 -10.78 -8.53 10.15
CA ILE A 83 -11.51 -8.31 11.42
C ILE A 83 -13.01 -8.46 11.22
N ALA A 84 -13.55 -7.91 10.13
CA ALA A 84 -14.97 -7.97 9.81
C ALA A 84 -15.37 -9.28 9.12
N GLU A 85 -14.42 -10.18 8.90
CA GLU A 85 -14.64 -11.48 8.28
C GLU A 85 -15.30 -11.40 6.89
N LEU A 86 -14.92 -10.37 6.12
CA LEU A 86 -15.44 -10.20 4.76
C LEU A 86 -14.79 -11.18 3.78
N LEU A 87 -13.55 -11.58 4.05
CA LEU A 87 -12.83 -12.63 3.32
C LEU A 87 -11.98 -13.42 4.33
N PRO A 88 -11.62 -14.68 4.00
CA PRO A 88 -10.73 -15.46 4.85
C PRO A 88 -9.35 -14.81 4.98
N GLU A 89 -8.80 -14.83 6.19
CA GLU A 89 -7.46 -14.28 6.51
C GLU A 89 -6.39 -14.79 5.54
N LYS A 90 -6.40 -16.08 5.21
CA LYS A 90 -5.42 -16.71 4.30
C LYS A 90 -5.35 -16.06 2.93
N LYS A 91 -6.40 -15.37 2.49
CA LYS A 91 -6.42 -14.65 1.21
C LYS A 91 -5.82 -13.26 1.29
N ILE A 92 -5.62 -12.74 2.51
CA ILE A 92 -5.21 -11.36 2.76
C ILE A 92 -3.78 -11.27 3.29
N VAL A 93 -3.29 -12.26 4.04
CA VAL A 93 -2.01 -12.23 4.74
C VAL A 93 -0.83 -11.86 3.84
N ALA A 94 -0.68 -12.55 2.70
CA ALA A 94 0.45 -12.32 1.80
C ALA A 94 0.43 -10.90 1.22
N LEU A 95 -0.77 -10.40 0.88
CA LEU A 95 -0.93 -9.06 0.33
C LEU A 95 -0.67 -7.98 1.38
N CYS A 96 -1.10 -8.22 2.60
CA CYS A 96 -0.84 -7.33 3.73
C CYS A 96 0.66 -7.24 4.01
N ASP A 97 1.37 -8.36 3.94
CA ASP A 97 2.82 -8.41 4.12
C ASP A 97 3.53 -7.65 2.99
N GLU A 98 3.09 -7.81 1.76
CA GLU A 98 3.63 -7.06 0.61
C GLU A 98 3.42 -5.55 0.80
N CYS A 99 2.23 -5.15 1.24
CA CYS A 99 1.92 -3.74 1.54
C CYS A 99 2.90 -3.16 2.57
N SER A 100 3.14 -3.90 3.63
CA SER A 100 4.08 -3.53 4.69
C SER A 100 5.50 -3.33 4.16
N GLN A 101 5.96 -4.24 3.31
CA GLN A 101 7.29 -4.14 2.68
C GLN A 101 7.38 -2.91 1.77
N LEU A 102 6.36 -2.67 0.96
CA LEU A 102 6.32 -1.50 0.07
C LEU A 102 6.33 -0.19 0.86
N CYS A 103 5.61 -0.12 1.98
CA CYS A 103 5.64 1.03 2.88
C CYS A 103 7.07 1.32 3.37
N ARG A 104 7.80 0.30 3.78
CA ARG A 104 9.19 0.45 4.24
C ARG A 104 10.11 0.95 3.14
N ILE A 105 9.96 0.40 1.94
CA ILE A 105 10.76 0.80 0.78
C ILE A 105 10.49 2.26 0.41
N LEU A 106 9.23 2.68 0.34
CA LEU A 106 8.87 4.05 0.02
C LEU A 106 9.35 5.02 1.10
N ASN A 107 9.23 4.65 2.36
CA ASN A 107 9.70 5.47 3.47
C ASN A 107 11.22 5.68 3.39
N ALA A 108 11.98 4.65 3.06
CA ALA A 108 13.42 4.74 2.86
C ALA A 108 13.75 5.68 1.68
N SER A 109 12.98 5.61 0.59
CA SER A 109 13.16 6.48 -0.58
C SER A 109 12.93 7.96 -0.24
N VAL A 110 11.92 8.28 0.56
CA VAL A 110 11.66 9.64 1.05
C VAL A 110 12.82 10.13 1.92
N GLY A 111 13.30 9.31 2.84
CA GLY A 111 14.41 9.64 3.71
C GLY A 111 15.68 9.97 2.92
N THR A 112 16.01 9.18 1.91
CA THR A 112 17.16 9.40 1.04
C THR A 112 17.01 10.69 0.25
N ALA A 113 15.83 10.95 -0.34
CA ALA A 113 15.56 12.15 -1.12
C ALA A 113 15.67 13.43 -0.28
N LYS A 114 15.34 13.36 1.02
CA LYS A 114 15.47 14.46 1.96
C LYS A 114 16.86 14.60 2.58
N GLY A 115 17.82 13.75 2.16
CA GLY A 115 19.17 13.75 2.72
C GLY A 115 19.24 13.24 4.16
N ARG A 116 18.19 12.52 4.63
CA ARG A 116 18.17 11.90 5.94
C ARG A 116 18.51 10.42 5.81
N ARG A 117 19.25 9.88 6.80
CA ARG A 117 19.25 8.43 6.99
C ARG A 117 17.83 8.02 7.27
N SER A 118 17.35 7.01 6.56
CA SER A 118 16.07 6.41 6.87
C SER A 118 16.00 6.10 8.35
N PRO A 119 15.09 6.73 9.12
CA PRO A 119 14.81 6.18 10.42
C PRO A 119 14.31 4.76 10.17
N THR A 120 14.87 3.80 10.87
CA THR A 120 14.25 2.49 10.98
C THR A 120 12.80 2.72 11.33
N MET A 121 11.89 2.47 10.39
CA MET A 121 10.49 2.43 10.76
C MET A 121 10.34 1.43 11.89
N PRO A 122 9.68 1.82 13.00
CA PRO A 122 9.28 0.82 13.98
C PRO A 122 8.55 -0.27 13.20
N ASP A 123 8.84 -1.51 13.50
CA ASP A 123 8.31 -2.69 12.82
C ASP A 123 6.85 -2.50 12.42
N ALA A 124 6.65 -1.99 11.21
CA ALA A 124 5.35 -1.94 10.58
C ALA A 124 5.08 -3.32 9.98
N LYS A 125 5.21 -4.34 10.80
CA LYS A 125 4.59 -5.60 10.44
C LYS A 125 3.11 -5.36 10.42
N CYS A 126 2.50 -5.68 9.31
CA CYS A 126 1.05 -5.78 9.25
C CYS A 126 0.66 -6.80 10.32
N SER A 127 0.41 -6.32 11.52
CA SER A 127 -0.14 -7.15 12.56
C SER A 127 -1.63 -7.28 12.27
N ILE A 128 -1.96 -8.28 11.47
CA ILE A 128 -3.34 -8.72 11.38
C ILE A 128 -3.65 -9.28 12.76
N PRO A 129 -4.61 -8.69 13.50
CA PRO A 129 -4.97 -9.26 14.79
C PRO A 129 -5.43 -10.68 14.54
N ASN A 130 -4.95 -11.60 15.37
CA ASN A 130 -5.39 -12.99 15.30
C ASN A 130 -6.90 -13.04 15.24
N ALA A 131 -7.40 -13.62 14.16
CA ALA A 131 -8.83 -13.93 14.04
C ALA A 131 -9.14 -15.05 15.03
N GLN A 132 -9.40 -14.69 16.26
CA GLN A 132 -9.97 -15.58 17.26
C GLN A 132 -11.45 -15.31 17.33
#